data_7c4aebf4828b7b54218cf26f9f80f8b0
#
_entry.id   7c4aebf4828b7b54218cf26f9f80f8b0
#
_cell.length_a   1.000
_cell.length_b   1.000
_cell.length_c   1.000
_cell.angle_alpha   90.00
_cell.angle_beta   90.00
_cell.angle_gamma   90.00
#
_symmetry.space_group_name_H-M   'P 1'
#
loop_
_entity.id
_entity.type
_entity.pdbx_description
1 polymer ?
#
loop_
_entity_poly.entity_id
_entity_poly.type
_entity_poly.pdbx_seq_one_letter_code
_entity_poly.pdbx_strand_id
1 'polypeptide(L)'
;MNRRTLLLGTGVIGAMGVSAEALAMDASLPMKVADIDPAFEKAFNAGDLDALLKLYDEQSVLVAEPGKPVKGLEAIKQALSGFLALKLPIQLTVRRVYENGDVGLCVADWSMAGKAPDGKDVKLGGTSAEVVKKTSAGNWVYVIDSPYGTT
;
A
#
# COMPACT_ATOMS: atom_id res chain seq x y z
N MET A 1 -76.24 22.09 12.00
CA MET A 1 -75.16 21.66 12.91
C MET A 1 -74.14 20.80 12.10
N ASN A 2 -73.11 21.44 11.59
CA ASN A 2 -72.08 20.73 10.74
C ASN A 2 -70.79 20.68 11.54
N ARG A 3 -70.38 19.47 11.93
CA ARG A 3 -69.05 19.20 12.51
C ARG A 3 -68.08 18.97 11.37
N ARG A 4 -67.13 19.87 11.18
CA ARG A 4 -65.97 19.70 10.31
C ARG A 4 -64.89 18.93 11.08
N THR A 5 -64.59 17.74 10.63
CA THR A 5 -63.46 16.94 11.10
C THR A 5 -62.19 17.41 10.40
N LEU A 6 -61.23 17.89 11.18
CA LEU A 6 -59.91 18.29 10.71
C LEU A 6 -59.02 17.04 10.69
N LEU A 7 -58.60 16.63 9.51
CA LEU A 7 -57.61 15.55 9.35
C LEU A 7 -56.19 16.15 9.47
N LEU A 8 -55.50 15.83 10.55
CA LEU A 8 -54.10 16.10 10.76
C LEU A 8 -53.30 15.04 9.96
N GLY A 9 -52.66 15.48 8.88
CA GLY A 9 -51.69 14.69 8.15
C GLY A 9 -50.38 14.61 8.91
N THR A 10 -50.03 13.46 9.42
CA THR A 10 -48.70 13.14 9.98
C THR A 10 -47.72 12.92 8.84
N GLY A 11 -46.88 13.92 8.56
CA GLY A 11 -45.76 13.78 7.66
C GLY A 11 -44.66 12.92 8.30
N VAL A 12 -44.44 11.75 7.77
CA VAL A 12 -43.28 10.92 8.13
C VAL A 12 -42.05 11.47 7.40
N ILE A 13 -41.21 12.18 8.16
CA ILE A 13 -39.87 12.55 7.68
C ILE A 13 -39.03 11.28 7.72
N GLY A 14 -38.85 10.65 6.57
CA GLY A 14 -37.88 9.56 6.39
C GLY A 14 -36.47 10.10 6.57
N ALA A 15 -35.87 9.84 7.71
CA ALA A 15 -34.44 10.03 7.91
C ALA A 15 -33.73 8.99 7.04
N MET A 16 -33.17 9.43 5.90
CA MET A 16 -32.18 8.65 5.17
C MET A 16 -30.94 8.54 6.07
N GLY A 17 -30.85 7.42 6.76
CA GLY A 17 -29.62 7.03 7.45
C GLY A 17 -28.54 6.80 6.41
N VAL A 18 -27.63 7.75 6.26
CA VAL A 18 -26.35 7.48 5.60
C VAL A 18 -25.60 6.52 6.53
N SER A 19 -25.61 5.24 6.18
CA SER A 19 -24.75 4.26 6.81
C SER A 19 -23.32 4.69 6.50
N ALA A 20 -22.66 5.34 7.45
CA ALA A 20 -21.21 5.40 7.44
C ALA A 20 -20.73 3.95 7.65
N GLU A 21 -20.47 3.23 6.58
CA GLU A 21 -19.65 2.04 6.65
C GLU A 21 -18.31 2.52 7.22
N ALA A 22 -18.10 2.23 8.50
CA ALA A 22 -16.80 2.37 9.11
C ALA A 22 -15.88 1.46 8.31
N LEU A 23 -14.97 2.05 7.52
CA LEU A 23 -13.94 1.31 6.82
C LEU A 23 -13.17 0.55 7.89
N ALA A 24 -13.39 -0.76 7.95
CA ALA A 24 -12.73 -1.60 8.93
C ALA A 24 -11.22 -1.51 8.70
N MET A 25 -10.47 -1.17 9.75
CA MET A 25 -9.01 -1.20 9.71
C MET A 25 -8.57 -2.62 9.34
N ASP A 26 -7.79 -2.76 8.27
CA ASP A 26 -7.12 -4.02 7.97
C ASP A 26 -5.93 -4.16 8.93
N ALA A 27 -6.09 -4.98 9.97
CA ALA A 27 -5.05 -5.21 10.97
C ALA A 27 -3.75 -5.83 10.39
N SER A 28 -3.78 -6.28 9.14
CA SER A 28 -2.59 -6.77 8.43
C SER A 28 -1.74 -5.66 7.82
N LEU A 29 -2.27 -4.43 7.73
CA LEU A 29 -1.59 -3.29 7.14
C LEU A 29 -0.85 -2.45 8.20
N PRO A 30 0.28 -1.81 7.82
CA PRO A 30 1.09 -1.01 8.74
C PRO A 30 0.32 0.17 9.34
N MET A 31 0.44 0.35 10.66
CA MET A 31 -0.11 1.49 11.41
C MET A 31 0.90 2.60 11.62
N LYS A 32 2.17 2.34 11.33
CA LYS A 32 3.28 3.32 11.43
C LYS A 32 4.08 3.29 10.13
N VAL A 33 4.63 4.43 9.76
CA VAL A 33 5.50 4.53 8.58
C VAL A 33 6.67 3.56 8.68
N ALA A 34 7.28 3.45 9.84
CA ALA A 34 8.44 2.56 10.06
C ALA A 34 8.15 1.06 9.86
N ASP A 35 6.89 0.66 9.84
CA ASP A 35 6.50 -0.75 9.73
C ASP A 35 6.20 -1.17 8.28
N ILE A 36 6.20 -0.23 7.33
CA ILE A 36 5.79 -0.53 5.94
C ILE A 36 6.83 -1.39 5.21
N ASP A 37 8.11 -1.07 5.32
CA ASP A 37 9.18 -1.87 4.70
C ASP A 37 9.33 -3.25 5.35
N PRO A 38 9.25 -3.41 6.69
CA PRO A 38 9.15 -4.71 7.32
C PRO A 38 7.94 -5.55 6.86
N ALA A 39 6.78 -4.90 6.63
CA ALA A 39 5.60 -5.59 6.11
C ALA A 39 5.82 -6.04 4.66
N PHE A 40 6.44 -5.19 3.83
CA PHE A 40 6.84 -5.53 2.47
C PHE A 40 7.81 -6.72 2.45
N GLU A 41 8.89 -6.66 3.22
CA GLU A 41 9.87 -7.75 3.32
C GLU A 41 9.21 -9.08 3.68
N LYS A 42 8.34 -9.06 4.69
CA LYS A 42 7.61 -10.25 5.13
C LYS A 42 6.74 -10.83 4.03
N ALA A 43 5.93 -10.01 3.36
CA ALA A 43 5.03 -10.45 2.29
C ALA A 43 5.83 -10.94 1.08
N PHE A 44 6.90 -10.24 0.70
CA PHE A 44 7.77 -10.61 -0.40
C PHE A 44 8.44 -11.97 -0.17
N ASN A 45 9.02 -12.18 1.00
CA ASN A 45 9.70 -13.42 1.37
C ASN A 45 8.74 -14.61 1.54
N ALA A 46 7.46 -14.33 1.81
CA ALA A 46 6.40 -15.33 1.78
C ALA A 46 5.89 -15.63 0.36
N GLY A 47 6.26 -14.84 -0.64
CA GLY A 47 5.72 -14.94 -2.00
C GLY A 47 4.25 -14.51 -2.10
N ASP A 48 3.76 -13.73 -1.13
CA ASP A 48 2.37 -13.30 -1.02
C ASP A 48 2.14 -12.01 -1.81
N LEU A 49 1.84 -12.17 -3.10
CA LEU A 49 1.61 -11.05 -4.01
C LEU A 49 0.38 -10.23 -3.60
N ASP A 50 -0.66 -10.86 -3.07
CA ASP A 50 -1.88 -10.15 -2.67
C ASP A 50 -1.62 -9.27 -1.43
N ALA A 51 -0.84 -9.77 -0.47
CA ALA A 51 -0.40 -8.98 0.66
C ALA A 51 0.51 -7.81 0.23
N LEU A 52 1.41 -8.03 -0.74
CA LEU A 52 2.24 -6.96 -1.31
C LEU A 52 1.38 -5.86 -1.94
N LEU A 53 0.39 -6.22 -2.76
CA LEU A 53 -0.46 -5.26 -3.45
C LEU A 53 -1.31 -4.41 -2.48
N LYS A 54 -1.69 -4.93 -1.34
CA LYS A 54 -2.38 -4.19 -0.28
C LYS A 54 -1.54 -3.05 0.32
N LEU A 55 -0.21 -3.13 0.21
CA LEU A 55 0.69 -2.07 0.68
C LEU A 55 0.75 -0.86 -0.26
N TYR A 56 0.10 -0.91 -1.43
CA TYR A 56 0.11 0.14 -2.44
C TYR A 56 -1.25 0.81 -2.57
N ASP A 57 -1.24 2.12 -2.79
CA ASP A 57 -2.43 2.85 -3.24
C ASP A 57 -2.78 2.49 -4.68
N GLU A 58 -4.05 2.59 -5.07
CA GLU A 58 -4.50 2.25 -6.43
C GLU A 58 -3.76 3.00 -7.55
N GLN A 59 -3.29 4.21 -7.27
CA GLN A 59 -2.59 5.07 -8.22
C GLN A 59 -1.09 5.15 -7.98
N SER A 60 -0.54 4.26 -7.17
CA SER A 60 0.88 4.24 -6.82
C SER A 60 1.78 4.13 -8.04
N VAL A 61 2.98 4.64 -7.85
CA VAL A 61 4.08 4.51 -8.81
C VAL A 61 5.18 3.64 -8.19
N LEU A 62 5.62 2.63 -8.91
CA LEU A 62 6.80 1.83 -8.59
C LEU A 62 7.87 2.07 -9.67
N VAL A 63 9.07 2.45 -9.26
CA VAL A 63 10.22 2.51 -10.16
C VAL A 63 10.82 1.11 -10.28
N ALA A 64 10.26 0.30 -11.17
CA ALA A 64 10.62 -1.13 -11.32
C ALA A 64 12.06 -1.35 -11.82
N GLU A 65 12.58 -0.41 -12.59
CA GLU A 65 13.98 -0.33 -13.03
C GLU A 65 14.40 1.15 -13.01
N PRO A 66 15.70 1.46 -12.90
CA PRO A 66 16.16 2.86 -12.94
C PRO A 66 15.59 3.63 -14.13
N GLY A 67 14.88 4.73 -13.85
CA GLY A 67 14.26 5.57 -14.86
C GLY A 67 13.02 4.97 -15.56
N LYS A 68 12.52 3.82 -15.14
CA LYS A 68 11.34 3.16 -15.72
C LYS A 68 10.22 2.98 -14.70
N PRO A 69 9.46 4.04 -14.39
CA PRO A 69 8.32 3.92 -13.48
C PRO A 69 7.16 3.19 -14.15
N VAL A 70 6.45 2.40 -13.34
CA VAL A 70 5.14 1.83 -13.68
C VAL A 70 4.09 2.42 -12.75
N LYS A 71 2.85 2.56 -13.20
CA LYS A 71 1.78 3.20 -12.44
C LYS A 71 0.54 2.32 -12.36
N GLY A 72 -0.05 2.28 -11.17
CA GLY A 72 -1.29 1.58 -10.86
C GLY A 72 -1.07 0.11 -10.51
N LEU A 73 -2.02 -0.47 -9.78
CA LEU A 73 -1.87 -1.80 -9.17
C LEU A 73 -1.61 -2.90 -10.19
N GLU A 74 -2.20 -2.86 -11.38
CA GLU A 74 -1.99 -3.92 -12.38
C GLU A 74 -0.55 -3.93 -12.91
N ALA A 75 0.01 -2.76 -13.20
CA ALA A 75 1.40 -2.65 -13.65
C ALA A 75 2.39 -2.99 -12.53
N ILE A 76 2.09 -2.59 -11.28
CA ILE A 76 2.88 -2.93 -10.10
C ILE A 76 2.84 -4.44 -9.85
N LYS A 77 1.67 -5.07 -10.00
CA LYS A 77 1.51 -6.53 -9.89
C LYS A 77 2.42 -7.27 -10.86
N GLN A 78 2.47 -6.83 -12.12
CA GLN A 78 3.34 -7.44 -13.13
C GLN A 78 4.82 -7.28 -12.75
N ALA A 79 5.25 -6.09 -12.31
CA ALA A 79 6.61 -5.84 -11.88
C ALA A 79 7.00 -6.70 -10.66
N LEU A 80 6.18 -6.72 -9.61
CA LEU A 80 6.42 -7.52 -8.41
C LEU A 80 6.42 -9.02 -8.72
N SER A 81 5.56 -9.50 -9.61
CA SER A 81 5.55 -10.90 -10.07
C SER A 81 6.89 -11.28 -10.72
N GLY A 82 7.50 -10.36 -11.48
CA GLY A 82 8.81 -10.56 -12.07
C GLY A 82 9.91 -10.74 -11.01
N PHE A 83 9.90 -9.92 -9.96
CA PHE A 83 10.84 -10.06 -8.84
C PHE A 83 10.61 -11.35 -8.05
N LEU A 84 9.36 -11.69 -7.74
CA LEU A 84 9.01 -12.93 -7.04
C LEU A 84 9.41 -14.19 -7.82
N ALA A 85 9.40 -14.13 -9.17
CA ALA A 85 9.81 -15.24 -10.02
C ALA A 85 11.29 -15.58 -9.87
N LEU A 86 12.13 -14.69 -9.36
CA LEU A 86 13.53 -14.96 -9.04
C LEU A 86 13.67 -15.95 -7.88
N LYS A 87 12.64 -16.11 -7.03
CA LYS A 87 12.61 -16.98 -5.84
C LYS A 87 13.77 -16.74 -4.88
N LEU A 88 14.16 -15.49 -4.75
CA LEU A 88 15.23 -15.05 -3.86
C LEU A 88 14.65 -14.19 -2.73
N PRO A 89 15.15 -14.33 -1.50
CA PRO A 89 14.71 -13.48 -0.41
C PRO A 89 15.20 -12.04 -0.61
N ILE A 90 14.39 -11.08 -0.20
CA ILE A 90 14.79 -9.70 -0.04
C ILE A 90 15.15 -9.44 1.43
N GLN A 91 16.10 -8.56 1.66
CA GLN A 91 16.43 -8.00 2.97
C GLN A 91 16.27 -6.49 2.89
N LEU A 92 15.57 -5.92 3.85
CA LEU A 92 15.34 -4.49 4.00
C LEU A 92 15.86 -4.00 5.34
N THR A 93 16.55 -2.87 5.35
CA THR A 93 17.02 -2.21 6.57
C THR A 93 16.61 -0.75 6.53
N VAL A 94 15.61 -0.39 7.32
CA VAL A 94 15.12 0.99 7.41
C VAL A 94 16.21 1.88 8.02
N ARG A 95 16.59 2.93 7.30
CA ARG A 95 17.59 3.91 7.73
C ARG A 95 16.98 5.14 8.36
N ARG A 96 15.93 5.66 7.74
CA ARG A 96 15.29 6.93 8.15
C ARG A 96 13.81 6.88 7.85
N VAL A 97 13.06 7.49 8.73
CA VAL A 97 11.63 7.73 8.57
C VAL A 97 11.34 9.18 8.92
N TYR A 98 10.59 9.85 8.08
CA TYR A 98 10.10 11.20 8.31
C TYR A 98 8.59 11.22 8.10
N GLU A 99 7.87 11.89 8.99
CA GLU A 99 6.40 11.99 8.93
C GLU A 99 5.98 13.46 9.00
N ASN A 100 4.97 13.81 8.22
CA ASN A 100 4.30 15.10 8.29
C ASN A 100 2.80 14.92 8.03
N GLY A 101 2.02 14.82 9.10
CA GLY A 101 0.58 14.56 9.04
C GLY A 101 0.28 13.20 8.42
N ASP A 102 -0.32 13.20 7.21
CA ASP A 102 -0.73 11.98 6.51
C ASP A 102 0.26 11.57 5.41
N VAL A 103 1.46 12.15 5.39
CA VAL A 103 2.53 11.81 4.45
C VAL A 103 3.78 11.40 5.21
N GLY A 104 4.45 10.37 4.72
CA GLY A 104 5.72 9.90 5.24
C GLY A 104 6.74 9.64 4.14
N LEU A 105 8.01 9.68 4.51
CA LEU A 105 9.15 9.28 3.69
C LEU A 105 9.92 8.20 4.43
N CYS A 106 10.07 7.03 3.79
CA CYS A 106 11.00 6.00 4.20
C CYS A 106 12.26 6.02 3.35
N VAL A 107 13.39 5.72 3.97
CA VAL A 107 14.66 5.44 3.28
C VAL A 107 15.20 4.15 3.87
N ALA A 108 15.45 3.16 3.02
CA ALA A 108 15.94 1.86 3.43
C ALA A 108 17.06 1.35 2.51
N ASP A 109 17.94 0.53 3.03
CA ASP A 109 18.80 -0.30 2.19
C ASP A 109 18.09 -1.62 1.92
N TRP A 110 18.20 -2.09 0.70
CA TRP A 110 17.69 -3.39 0.33
C TRP A 110 18.70 -4.22 -0.45
N SER A 111 18.58 -5.52 -0.35
CA SER A 111 19.40 -6.45 -1.12
C SER A 111 18.64 -7.74 -1.41
N MET A 112 18.97 -8.32 -2.55
CA MET A 112 18.52 -9.63 -3.00
C MET A 112 19.67 -10.31 -3.71
N ALA A 113 20.09 -11.47 -3.23
CA ALA A 113 21.22 -12.19 -3.83
C ALA A 113 21.00 -13.70 -3.76
N GLY A 114 21.51 -14.39 -4.75
CA GLY A 114 21.47 -15.85 -4.84
C GLY A 114 21.42 -16.35 -6.27
N LYS A 115 21.03 -17.60 -6.41
CA LYS A 115 20.90 -18.25 -7.71
C LYS A 115 19.44 -18.36 -8.11
N ALA A 116 19.08 -17.71 -9.22
CA ALA A 116 17.72 -17.78 -9.76
C ALA A 116 17.39 -19.19 -10.29
N PRO A 117 16.10 -19.53 -10.52
CA PRO A 117 15.69 -20.85 -11.01
C PRO A 117 16.34 -21.28 -12.34
N ASP A 118 16.72 -20.30 -13.18
CA ASP A 118 17.43 -20.54 -14.44
C ASP A 118 18.93 -20.80 -14.25
N GLY A 119 19.42 -20.84 -13.00
CA GLY A 119 20.80 -21.10 -12.63
C GLY A 119 21.72 -19.87 -12.67
N LYS A 120 21.21 -18.69 -13.05
CA LYS A 120 22.01 -17.46 -13.08
C LYS A 120 22.18 -16.88 -11.68
N ASP A 121 23.37 -16.34 -11.44
CA ASP A 121 23.64 -15.58 -10.23
C ASP A 121 22.97 -14.20 -10.33
N VAL A 122 22.23 -13.85 -9.28
CA VAL A 122 21.54 -12.56 -9.13
C VAL A 122 22.14 -11.83 -7.94
N LYS A 123 22.45 -10.55 -8.15
CA LYS A 123 22.83 -9.63 -7.07
C LYS A 123 22.21 -8.28 -7.37
N LEU A 124 21.14 -7.96 -6.65
CA LEU A 124 20.41 -6.70 -6.74
C LEU A 124 20.44 -6.01 -5.37
N GLY A 125 20.32 -4.72 -5.37
CA GLY A 125 20.25 -3.94 -4.15
C GLY A 125 20.46 -2.47 -4.39
N GLY A 126 20.21 -1.67 -3.37
CA GLY A 126 20.35 -0.24 -3.42
C GLY A 126 19.85 0.42 -2.14
N THR A 127 19.78 1.73 -2.18
CA THR A 127 19.08 2.53 -1.17
C THR A 127 17.78 3.03 -1.79
N SER A 128 16.69 2.65 -1.20
CA SER A 128 15.35 3.04 -1.63
C SER A 128 14.92 4.37 -1.00
N ALA A 129 13.92 4.99 -1.61
CA ALA A 129 13.21 6.15 -1.08
C ALA A 129 11.73 5.99 -1.40
N GLU A 130 10.90 5.82 -0.39
CA GLU A 130 9.48 5.59 -0.54
C GLU A 130 8.69 6.76 0.05
N VAL A 131 7.71 7.25 -0.71
CA VAL A 131 6.69 8.14 -0.19
C VAL A 131 5.45 7.33 0.15
N VAL A 132 4.96 7.51 1.36
CA VAL A 132 3.79 6.81 1.88
C VAL A 132 2.73 7.81 2.31
N LYS A 133 1.46 7.39 2.27
CA LYS A 133 0.34 8.16 2.80
C LYS A 133 -0.47 7.35 3.80
N LYS A 134 -1.11 8.05 4.73
CA LYS A 134 -2.10 7.46 5.62
C LYS A 134 -3.45 7.38 4.92
N THR A 135 -4.06 6.21 4.96
CA THR A 135 -5.43 6.00 4.46
C THR A 135 -6.46 6.54 5.44
N SER A 136 -7.72 6.68 5.02
CA SER A 136 -8.83 7.04 5.90
C SER A 136 -9.06 6.03 7.04
N ALA A 137 -8.63 4.78 6.87
CA ALA A 137 -8.64 3.75 7.90
C ALA A 137 -7.46 3.85 8.89
N GLY A 138 -6.50 4.76 8.66
CA GLY A 138 -5.34 4.98 9.52
C GLY A 138 -4.12 4.12 9.19
N ASN A 139 -4.19 3.26 8.18
CA ASN A 139 -3.07 2.46 7.70
C ASN A 139 -2.17 3.28 6.76
N TRP A 140 -0.91 2.89 6.67
CA TRP A 140 0.03 3.48 5.72
C TRP A 140 0.19 2.62 4.47
N VAL A 141 0.25 3.27 3.31
CA VAL A 141 0.45 2.62 2.01
C VAL A 141 1.45 3.41 1.16
N TYR A 142 2.17 2.73 0.29
CA TYR A 142 3.04 3.39 -0.69
C TYR A 142 2.21 4.19 -1.69
N VAL A 143 2.71 5.37 -2.04
CA VAL A 143 2.24 6.17 -3.19
C VAL A 143 3.34 6.34 -4.23
N ILE A 144 4.60 6.36 -3.81
CA ILE A 144 5.78 6.26 -4.67
C ILE A 144 6.73 5.29 -4.00
N ASP A 145 7.11 4.25 -4.71
CA ASP A 145 8.12 3.28 -4.31
C ASP A 145 9.29 3.35 -5.30
N SER A 146 10.43 3.83 -4.81
CA SER A 146 11.65 3.98 -5.60
C SER A 146 12.78 3.14 -5.00
N PRO A 147 12.88 1.85 -5.35
CA PRO A 147 13.92 0.97 -4.84
C PRO A 147 15.35 1.45 -5.13
N TYR A 148 15.51 2.26 -6.15
CA TYR A 148 16.81 2.77 -6.59
C TYR A 148 17.12 4.18 -6.08
N GLY A 149 16.22 4.77 -5.30
CA GLY A 149 16.41 6.07 -4.68
C GLY A 149 16.72 7.16 -5.69
N THR A 150 17.94 7.63 -5.68
CA THR A 150 18.41 8.76 -6.52
C THR A 150 19.29 8.32 -7.70
N THR A 151 19.40 7.04 -7.99
CA THR A 151 20.19 6.50 -9.13
C THR A 151 19.33 6.25 -10.34
#